data_0258f42056141704149a833069790230
#
_entry.id   0258f42056141704149a833069790230
#
_cell.length_a   1.000
_cell.length_b   1.000
_cell.length_c   1.000
_cell.angle_alpha   90.00
_cell.angle_beta   90.00
_cell.angle_gamma   90.00
#
_symmetry.space_group_name_H-M   'P 1'
#
loop_
_entity.id
_entity.type
_entity.pdbx_description
1 polymer ?
#
loop_
_entity_poly.entity_id
_entity_poly.type
_entity_poly.pdbx_seq_one_letter_code
_entity_poly.pdbx_strand_id
1 'polypeptide(L)'
;MAMLSDNHKLPARGPMCWDDTKNHGFTDGTPWLTGISQNDATVASEMNVAGSMYSFYKQMLTLKKEKLFQNGTYYMIATDKNSYVYQRDLGDESAIVAVSLSNQKTVITVPGKYTEEKLKAGEYQLTDGKLTLMPYAGVVLKKEN
;
A
#
# COMPACT_ATOMS: atom_id res chain seq x y z
N MET A 1 9.68 -21.88 22.18
CA MET A 1 9.02 -21.51 20.90
C MET A 1 7.50 -21.73 20.88
N ALA A 2 6.90 -22.51 21.77
CA ALA A 2 5.46 -22.77 21.77
C ALA A 2 4.57 -21.59 22.30
N MET A 3 5.13 -20.66 23.06
CA MET A 3 4.34 -19.53 23.60
C MET A 3 3.96 -18.42 22.59
N LEU A 4 4.59 -18.39 21.42
CA LEU A 4 4.30 -17.36 20.39
C LEU A 4 3.11 -17.72 19.50
N SER A 5 2.73 -19.01 19.42
CA SER A 5 1.64 -19.46 18.55
C SER A 5 0.25 -19.12 19.06
N ASP A 6 0.07 -18.98 20.37
CA ASP A 6 -1.25 -18.77 20.99
C ASP A 6 -1.59 -17.29 21.23
N ASN A 7 -0.63 -16.37 21.04
CA ASN A 7 -0.86 -14.96 21.29
C ASN A 7 -0.69 -14.14 20.00
N HIS A 8 -1.72 -14.12 19.17
CA HIS A 8 -1.77 -13.45 17.87
C HIS A 8 -1.37 -11.96 17.86
N LYS A 9 -1.24 -11.34 19.05
CA LYS A 9 -0.84 -9.94 19.18
C LYS A 9 0.67 -9.73 19.32
N LEU A 10 1.43 -10.76 19.69
CA LEU A 10 2.87 -10.64 19.97
C LEU A 10 3.71 -10.30 18.71
N PRO A 11 3.44 -10.89 17.52
CA PRO A 11 4.21 -10.54 16.32
C PRO A 11 4.09 -9.06 15.93
N ALA A 12 2.95 -8.43 16.24
CA ALA A 12 2.72 -7.01 15.95
C ALA A 12 3.30 -6.05 17.01
N ARG A 13 3.95 -6.58 18.06
CA ARG A 13 4.53 -5.81 19.17
C ARG A 13 6.03 -5.96 19.29
N GLY A 14 6.66 -6.58 18.32
CA GLY A 14 8.12 -6.67 18.25
C GLY A 14 8.77 -5.29 18.17
N PRO A 15 10.05 -5.19 18.59
CA PRO A 15 10.84 -3.99 18.40
C PRO A 15 10.90 -3.60 16.92
N MET A 16 10.80 -2.31 16.63
CA MET A 16 10.96 -1.78 15.27
C MET A 16 12.41 -1.94 14.81
N CYS A 17 12.61 -2.46 13.61
CA CYS A 17 13.93 -2.59 13.00
C CYS A 17 14.34 -1.25 12.36
N TRP A 18 15.06 -0.41 13.10
CA TRP A 18 15.53 0.88 12.60
C TRP A 18 16.77 0.75 11.72
N ASP A 19 17.77 -0.05 12.17
CA ASP A 19 19.04 -0.23 11.48
C ASP A 19 19.67 -1.60 11.82
N ASP A 20 20.88 -1.84 11.33
CA ASP A 20 21.60 -3.12 11.53
C ASP A 20 22.45 -3.15 12.81
N THR A 21 22.29 -2.18 13.71
CA THR A 21 23.02 -2.16 15.00
C THR A 21 22.38 -3.11 16.02
N LYS A 22 23.00 -3.22 17.20
CA LYS A 22 22.49 -4.05 18.30
C LYS A 22 21.00 -3.74 18.56
N ASN A 23 20.20 -4.79 18.72
CA ASN A 23 18.75 -4.69 18.90
C ASN A 23 18.04 -3.89 17.80
N HIS A 24 18.60 -3.88 16.58
CA HIS A 24 18.11 -3.13 15.42
C HIS A 24 17.92 -1.62 15.68
N GLY A 25 18.78 -1.01 16.49
CA GLY A 25 18.68 0.41 16.83
C GLY A 25 17.46 0.77 17.71
N PHE A 26 16.72 -0.23 18.20
CA PHE A 26 15.51 0.02 18.97
C PHE A 26 15.80 0.42 20.42
N THR A 27 16.80 -0.21 21.06
CA THR A 27 17.18 0.03 22.47
C THR A 27 18.59 -0.43 22.76
N ASP A 28 19.27 0.26 23.68
CA ASP A 28 20.57 -0.17 24.24
C ASP A 28 20.42 -1.27 25.29
N GLY A 29 19.22 -1.42 25.86
CA GLY A 29 18.88 -2.42 26.86
C GLY A 29 18.54 -3.79 26.27
N THR A 30 17.82 -4.61 27.04
CA THR A 30 17.27 -5.90 26.59
C THR A 30 15.80 -5.72 26.22
N PRO A 31 15.38 -5.91 24.97
CA PRO A 31 13.97 -5.86 24.61
C PRO A 31 13.20 -6.98 25.33
N TRP A 32 11.98 -6.69 25.77
CA TRP A 32 11.13 -7.71 26.41
C TRP A 32 10.65 -8.80 25.45
N LEU A 33 10.57 -8.47 24.14
CA LEU A 33 10.34 -9.42 23.05
C LEU A 33 11.59 -9.52 22.21
N THR A 34 12.08 -10.74 22.07
CA THR A 34 13.17 -11.12 21.18
C THR A 34 12.61 -12.07 20.12
N GLY A 35 13.29 -12.22 18.99
CA GLY A 35 12.90 -13.18 17.96
C GLY A 35 12.30 -12.56 16.70
N ILE A 36 12.59 -11.28 16.47
CA ILE A 36 12.46 -10.69 15.15
C ILE A 36 13.43 -11.43 14.24
N SER A 37 12.99 -11.78 13.04
CA SER A 37 13.82 -12.46 12.05
C SER A 37 15.08 -11.63 11.77
N GLN A 38 16.23 -12.28 11.71
CA GLN A 38 17.50 -11.62 11.36
C GLN A 38 17.56 -11.13 9.90
N ASN A 39 16.55 -11.48 9.10
CA ASN A 39 16.43 -11.09 7.70
C ASN A 39 15.40 -9.99 7.48
N ASP A 40 14.89 -9.37 8.54
CA ASP A 40 13.90 -8.31 8.39
C ASP A 40 14.57 -7.07 7.81
N ALA A 41 13.90 -6.47 6.82
CA ALA A 41 14.31 -5.19 6.27
C ALA A 41 14.27 -4.13 7.38
N THR A 42 15.29 -3.29 7.43
CA THR A 42 15.33 -2.17 8.38
C THR A 42 14.89 -0.88 7.72
N VAL A 43 14.46 0.10 8.53
CA VAL A 43 14.14 1.43 8.01
C VAL A 43 15.34 2.02 7.25
N ALA A 44 16.55 1.88 7.80
CA ALA A 44 17.78 2.38 7.17
C ALA A 44 18.07 1.70 5.83
N SER A 45 17.83 0.39 5.70
CA SER A 45 18.05 -0.34 4.45
C SER A 45 17.02 0.00 3.37
N GLU A 46 15.82 0.42 3.74
CA GLU A 46 14.76 0.78 2.80
C GLU A 46 14.69 2.27 2.47
N MET A 47 15.25 3.13 3.34
CA MET A 47 15.31 4.56 3.09
C MET A 47 16.08 4.85 1.80
N ASN A 48 15.50 5.67 0.92
CA ASN A 48 16.07 6.08 -0.37
C ASN A 48 16.24 4.92 -1.41
N VAL A 49 15.66 3.76 -1.15
CA VAL A 49 15.59 2.67 -2.12
C VAL A 49 14.27 2.79 -2.88
N ALA A 50 14.35 2.96 -4.19
CA ALA A 50 13.18 3.02 -5.05
C ALA A 50 12.41 1.68 -5.01
N GLY A 51 11.09 1.74 -4.84
CA GLY A 51 10.23 0.55 -4.78
C GLY A 51 10.26 -0.20 -3.44
N SER A 52 11.01 0.27 -2.44
CA SER A 52 10.95 -0.28 -1.09
C SER A 52 9.59 -0.01 -0.44
N MET A 53 9.25 -0.79 0.60
CA MET A 53 8.03 -0.59 1.38
C MET A 53 8.00 0.82 2.00
N TYR A 54 9.13 1.28 2.55
CA TYR A 54 9.29 2.63 3.08
C TYR A 54 8.97 3.70 2.02
N SER A 55 9.59 3.59 0.83
CA SER A 55 9.39 4.54 -0.27
C SER A 55 7.95 4.54 -0.78
N PHE A 56 7.31 3.38 -0.86
CA PHE A 56 5.91 3.25 -1.24
C PHE A 56 4.99 3.94 -0.24
N TYR A 57 5.14 3.67 1.06
CA TYR A 57 4.35 4.33 2.10
C TYR A 57 4.55 5.84 2.12
N LYS A 58 5.79 6.32 1.94
CA LYS A 58 6.09 7.74 1.86
C LYS A 58 5.35 8.43 0.71
N GLN A 59 5.32 7.80 -0.47
CA GLN A 59 4.59 8.29 -1.63
C GLN A 59 3.07 8.27 -1.37
N MET A 60 2.54 7.18 -0.83
CA MET A 60 1.13 7.05 -0.48
C MET A 60 0.68 8.12 0.52
N LEU A 61 1.48 8.38 1.56
CA LEU A 61 1.19 9.42 2.55
C LEU A 61 1.28 10.83 1.95
N THR A 62 2.19 11.05 0.99
CA THR A 62 2.27 12.31 0.25
C THR A 62 1.03 12.52 -0.61
N LEU A 63 0.62 11.49 -1.36
CA LEU A 63 -0.58 11.51 -2.16
C LEU A 63 -1.84 11.77 -1.28
N LYS A 64 -1.90 11.14 -0.10
CA LYS A 64 -3.00 11.34 0.86
C LYS A 64 -3.13 12.79 1.35
N LYS A 65 -2.09 13.62 1.25
CA LYS A 65 -2.14 15.06 1.60
C LYS A 65 -2.73 15.94 0.50
N GLU A 66 -2.92 15.43 -0.71
CA GLU A 66 -3.61 16.17 -1.76
C GLU A 66 -5.08 16.39 -1.37
N LYS A 67 -5.61 17.59 -1.68
CA LYS A 67 -6.99 17.98 -1.34
C LYS A 67 -8.04 17.00 -1.87
N LEU A 68 -7.81 16.46 -3.06
CA LEU A 68 -8.68 15.44 -3.67
C LEU A 68 -8.86 14.22 -2.75
N PHE A 69 -7.78 13.72 -2.14
CA PHE A 69 -7.85 12.55 -1.26
C PHE A 69 -8.26 12.88 0.18
N GLN A 70 -8.10 14.13 0.61
CA GLN A 70 -8.57 14.58 1.93
C GLN A 70 -10.07 14.91 1.93
N ASN A 71 -10.49 15.74 0.97
CA ASN A 71 -11.80 16.41 0.99
C ASN A 71 -12.74 15.95 -0.12
N GLY A 72 -12.22 15.23 -1.15
CA GLY A 72 -13.04 14.77 -2.27
C GLY A 72 -14.16 13.83 -1.83
N THR A 73 -15.26 13.85 -2.55
CA THR A 73 -16.37 12.90 -2.34
C THR A 73 -15.91 11.48 -2.67
N TYR A 74 -16.36 10.53 -1.89
CA TYR A 74 -16.04 9.11 -2.06
C TYR A 74 -17.19 8.39 -2.75
N TYR A 75 -16.87 7.65 -3.80
CA TYR A 75 -17.82 6.78 -4.51
C TYR A 75 -17.25 5.37 -4.63
N MET A 76 -17.97 4.38 -4.13
CA MET A 76 -17.64 2.99 -4.34
C MET A 76 -17.94 2.60 -5.79
N ILE A 77 -16.96 2.07 -6.51
CA ILE A 77 -17.10 1.55 -7.89
C ILE A 77 -17.35 0.05 -7.87
N ALA A 78 -16.48 -0.69 -7.18
CA ALA A 78 -16.58 -2.13 -7.03
C ALA A 78 -15.96 -2.57 -5.71
N THR A 79 -16.62 -3.49 -5.04
CA THR A 79 -16.06 -4.19 -3.89
C THR A 79 -16.64 -5.59 -3.84
N ASP A 80 -15.75 -6.57 -3.78
CA ASP A 80 -16.06 -7.98 -3.60
C ASP A 80 -14.88 -8.65 -2.86
N LYS A 81 -14.89 -9.96 -2.77
CA LYS A 81 -13.76 -10.70 -2.15
C LYS A 81 -12.44 -10.59 -2.91
N ASN A 82 -12.46 -10.11 -4.16
CA ASN A 82 -11.32 -10.08 -5.06
C ASN A 82 -10.81 -8.66 -5.32
N SER A 83 -11.62 -7.63 -5.07
CA SER A 83 -11.26 -6.25 -5.40
C SER A 83 -11.87 -5.22 -4.47
N TYR A 84 -11.17 -4.09 -4.35
CA TYR A 84 -11.66 -2.90 -3.70
C TYR A 84 -11.36 -1.69 -4.58
N VAL A 85 -12.41 -1.06 -5.11
CA VAL A 85 -12.26 0.03 -6.09
C VAL A 85 -13.19 1.18 -5.74
N TYR A 86 -12.62 2.37 -5.64
CA TYR A 86 -13.37 3.58 -5.37
C TYR A 86 -12.84 4.78 -6.14
N GLN A 87 -13.67 5.77 -6.29
CA GLN A 87 -13.37 7.06 -6.91
C GLN A 87 -13.40 8.17 -5.86
N ARG A 88 -12.56 9.17 -6.07
CA ARG A 88 -12.57 10.44 -5.31
C ARG A 88 -12.74 11.57 -6.29
N ASP A 89 -13.69 12.48 -6.00
CA ASP A 89 -13.96 13.66 -6.83
C ASP A 89 -13.91 14.94 -6.00
N LEU A 90 -13.26 15.97 -6.53
CA LEU A 90 -13.22 17.31 -5.95
C LEU A 90 -13.18 18.38 -7.05
N GLY A 91 -14.29 19.08 -7.28
CA GLY A 91 -14.43 19.98 -8.42
C GLY A 91 -14.23 19.21 -9.73
N ASP A 92 -13.31 19.67 -10.55
CA ASP A 92 -12.98 19.03 -11.83
C ASP A 92 -11.94 17.87 -11.70
N GLU A 93 -11.36 17.73 -10.51
CA GLU A 93 -10.40 16.66 -10.25
C GLU A 93 -11.10 15.34 -9.91
N SER A 94 -10.64 14.26 -10.50
CA SER A 94 -11.11 12.91 -10.21
C SER A 94 -9.96 11.91 -10.18
N ALA A 95 -10.01 10.99 -9.24
CA ALA A 95 -9.07 9.87 -9.17
C ALA A 95 -9.77 8.57 -8.84
N ILE A 96 -9.28 7.48 -9.41
CA ILE A 96 -9.69 6.12 -9.07
C ILE A 96 -8.57 5.44 -8.30
N VAL A 97 -8.95 4.73 -7.24
CA VAL A 97 -8.07 3.85 -6.48
C VAL A 97 -8.59 2.44 -6.64
N ALA A 98 -7.77 1.55 -7.15
CA ALA A 98 -8.14 0.17 -7.41
C ALA A 98 -7.11 -0.78 -6.82
N VAL A 99 -7.58 -1.79 -6.08
CA VAL A 99 -6.73 -2.81 -5.45
C VAL A 99 -7.29 -4.18 -5.74
N SER A 100 -6.43 -5.11 -6.17
CA SER A 100 -6.73 -6.52 -6.27
C SER A 100 -6.39 -7.23 -4.95
N LEU A 101 -7.36 -7.92 -4.38
CA LEU A 101 -7.23 -8.77 -3.18
C LEU A 101 -7.11 -10.24 -3.55
N SER A 102 -6.92 -10.54 -4.82
CA SER A 102 -6.94 -11.88 -5.40
C SER A 102 -5.56 -12.32 -5.86
N ASN A 103 -5.30 -13.62 -5.81
CA ASN A 103 -4.16 -14.27 -6.46
C ASN A 103 -4.38 -14.53 -7.96
N GLN A 104 -5.49 -14.03 -8.52
CA GLN A 104 -5.83 -14.09 -9.93
C GLN A 104 -5.92 -12.68 -10.53
N LYS A 105 -5.83 -12.58 -11.85
CA LYS A 105 -6.12 -11.33 -12.56
C LYS A 105 -7.53 -10.86 -12.24
N THR A 106 -7.68 -9.58 -11.93
CA THR A 106 -8.96 -8.93 -11.64
C THR A 106 -9.24 -7.89 -12.71
N VAL A 107 -10.38 -7.95 -13.37
CA VAL A 107 -10.78 -7.02 -14.41
C VAL A 107 -11.95 -6.17 -13.90
N ILE A 108 -11.79 -4.86 -13.98
CA ILE A 108 -12.74 -3.87 -13.48
C ILE A 108 -13.08 -2.89 -14.60
N THR A 109 -14.35 -2.58 -14.79
CA THR A 109 -14.76 -1.49 -15.66
C THR A 109 -14.68 -0.19 -14.87
N VAL A 110 -13.92 0.78 -15.38
CA VAL A 110 -13.76 2.10 -14.74
C VAL A 110 -14.54 3.15 -15.52
N PRO A 111 -15.25 4.06 -14.84
CA PRO A 111 -16.04 5.12 -15.49
C PRO A 111 -15.12 6.27 -15.91
N GLY A 112 -14.97 6.48 -17.21
CA GLY A 112 -14.21 7.62 -17.75
C GLY A 112 -12.77 7.31 -18.10
N LYS A 113 -12.00 8.36 -18.42
CA LYS A 113 -10.59 8.28 -18.85
C LYS A 113 -9.70 8.67 -17.69
N TYR A 114 -8.90 7.72 -17.24
CA TYR A 114 -7.88 7.90 -16.21
C TYR A 114 -6.54 7.53 -16.83
N THR A 115 -5.66 8.50 -17.01
CA THR A 115 -4.40 8.31 -17.74
C THR A 115 -3.17 8.60 -16.91
N GLU A 116 -3.30 9.45 -15.87
CA GLU A 116 -2.17 9.84 -15.04
C GLU A 116 -1.97 8.85 -13.89
N GLU A 117 -0.92 8.01 -13.97
CA GLU A 117 -0.49 7.15 -12.86
C GLU A 117 0.13 7.98 -11.74
N LYS A 118 -0.46 7.92 -10.55
CA LYS A 118 0.03 8.61 -9.34
C LYS A 118 0.79 7.68 -8.41
N LEU A 119 0.38 6.43 -8.33
CA LEU A 119 1.00 5.43 -7.48
C LEU A 119 0.61 4.05 -7.98
N LYS A 120 1.54 3.09 -7.94
CA LYS A 120 1.22 1.69 -8.15
C LYS A 120 2.02 0.75 -7.26
N ALA A 121 1.44 -0.42 -7.02
CA ALA A 121 2.09 -1.61 -6.49
C ALA A 121 1.72 -2.78 -7.39
N GLY A 122 2.71 -3.48 -7.93
CA GLY A 122 2.50 -4.52 -8.93
C GLY A 122 2.15 -3.96 -10.31
N GLU A 123 1.67 -4.84 -11.19
CA GLU A 123 1.42 -4.50 -12.60
C GLU A 123 -0.08 -4.40 -12.90
N TYR A 124 -0.42 -3.51 -13.81
CA TYR A 124 -1.76 -3.33 -14.32
C TYR A 124 -1.77 -2.98 -15.80
N GLN A 125 -2.93 -3.10 -16.43
CA GLN A 125 -3.19 -2.63 -17.79
C GLN A 125 -4.54 -1.89 -17.81
N LEU A 126 -4.59 -0.76 -18.51
CA LEU A 126 -5.83 -0.02 -18.75
C LEU A 126 -6.03 0.10 -20.26
N THR A 127 -7.11 -0.51 -20.75
CA THR A 127 -7.47 -0.50 -22.19
C THR A 127 -8.98 -0.37 -22.30
N ASP A 128 -9.44 0.62 -23.07
CA ASP A 128 -10.86 0.85 -23.37
C ASP A 128 -11.77 0.87 -22.13
N GLY A 129 -11.31 1.52 -21.05
CA GLY A 129 -12.06 1.61 -19.79
C GLY A 129 -12.08 0.33 -18.97
N LYS A 130 -11.32 -0.69 -19.37
CA LYS A 130 -11.10 -1.91 -18.59
C LYS A 130 -9.75 -1.87 -17.91
N LEU A 131 -9.77 -1.81 -16.60
CA LEU A 131 -8.60 -1.89 -15.74
C LEU A 131 -8.38 -3.35 -15.35
N THR A 132 -7.28 -3.92 -15.82
CA THR A 132 -6.82 -5.27 -15.44
C THR A 132 -5.71 -5.14 -14.42
N LEU A 133 -5.94 -5.62 -13.21
CA LEU A 133 -4.94 -5.71 -12.15
C LEU A 133 -4.36 -7.12 -12.12
N MET A 134 -3.03 -7.22 -12.03
CA MET A 134 -2.36 -8.48 -11.75
C MET A 134 -2.61 -8.91 -10.29
N PRO A 135 -2.29 -10.15 -9.90
CA PRO A 135 -2.47 -10.60 -8.53
C PRO A 135 -1.89 -9.62 -7.50
N TYR A 136 -2.71 -9.23 -6.53
CA TYR A 136 -2.34 -8.32 -5.42
C TYR A 136 -1.83 -6.95 -5.87
N ALA A 137 -2.08 -6.55 -7.12
CA ALA A 137 -1.70 -5.22 -7.61
C ALA A 137 -2.68 -4.15 -7.13
N GLY A 138 -2.15 -2.92 -7.01
CA GLY A 138 -2.94 -1.74 -6.72
C GLY A 138 -2.46 -0.55 -7.54
N VAL A 139 -3.37 0.36 -7.89
CA VAL A 139 -3.05 1.56 -8.66
C VAL A 139 -3.93 2.73 -8.25
N VAL A 140 -3.35 3.91 -8.29
CA VAL A 140 -4.05 5.19 -8.22
C VAL A 140 -3.87 5.92 -9.54
N LEU A 141 -4.97 6.19 -10.22
CA LEU A 141 -5.01 6.90 -11.49
C LEU A 141 -5.82 8.18 -11.34
N LYS A 142 -5.30 9.30 -11.83
CA LYS A 142 -6.06 10.56 -11.97
C LYS A 142 -6.61 10.69 -13.38
N LYS A 143 -7.75 11.37 -13.45
CA LYS A 143 -8.34 11.81 -14.72
C LYS A 143 -7.47 12.91 -15.30
N GLU A 144 -7.23 12.84 -16.59
CA GLU A 144 -6.62 13.94 -17.34
C GLU A 144 -7.63 15.09 -17.46
N ASN A 145 -7.18 16.30 -17.12
CA ASN A 145 -7.99 17.53 -17.25
C ASN A 145 -7.98 18.04 -18.68
#